data_f59e7e8f3cfade6492815f391026f04a
#
_entry.id   f59e7e8f3cfade6492815f391026f04a
#
_cell.length_a   1.000
_cell.length_b   1.000
_cell.length_c   1.000
_cell.angle_alpha   90.00
_cell.angle_beta   90.00
_cell.angle_gamma   90.00
#
_symmetry.space_group_name_H-M   'P 1'
#
loop_
_entity.id
_entity.type
_entity.pdbx_description
1 polymer ?
#
loop_
_entity_poly.entity_id
_entity_poly.type
_entity_poly.pdbx_seq_one_letter_code
_entity_poly.pdbx_strand_id
1 'polypeptide(L)'
;PNYKKLMDANPEIEKRTTLGDGKIYSFASINTVPRDLTFKQFINREWLDTLGLEMPSTIDEFYEVLKAFKTQDPNGNGFQDEIPLSSVGLNQTRNFLMSAFGYVSTGIEVGDDGKVVFVPTTENYWEYLQFANKLYREGLLDNDVFSMSEDKDLAQKGSQGIVGCF
;
A
#
# COMPACT_ATOMS: atom_id res chain seq x y z
N PRO A 1 27.41 -4.76 26.22
CA PRO A 1 28.23 -5.64 25.36
C PRO A 1 27.49 -6.05 24.08
N ASN A 2 26.23 -6.55 24.17
CA ASN A 2 25.52 -7.07 23.00
C ASN A 2 25.07 -5.93 22.04
N TYR A 3 24.56 -4.84 22.57
CA TYR A 3 24.16 -3.68 21.76
C TYR A 3 25.36 -3.07 21.02
N LYS A 4 26.51 -2.98 21.69
CA LYS A 4 27.73 -2.49 21.02
C LYS A 4 28.13 -3.36 19.83
N LYS A 5 28.06 -4.69 19.94
CA LYS A 5 28.32 -5.60 18.82
C LYS A 5 27.39 -5.36 17.66
N LEU A 6 26.11 -5.06 17.95
CA LEU A 6 25.12 -4.76 16.93
C LEU A 6 25.46 -3.43 16.20
N MET A 7 25.86 -2.41 16.95
CA MET A 7 26.29 -1.13 16.39
C MET A 7 27.55 -1.27 15.55
N ASP A 8 28.56 -1.97 16.05
CA ASP A 8 29.82 -2.23 15.34
C ASP A 8 29.59 -2.97 14.02
N ALA A 9 28.58 -3.85 13.97
CA ALA A 9 28.18 -4.58 12.75
C ALA A 9 27.34 -3.75 11.79
N ASN A 10 26.76 -2.64 12.25
CA ASN A 10 25.85 -1.78 11.47
C ASN A 10 26.13 -0.29 11.71
N PRO A 11 27.21 0.26 11.14
CA PRO A 11 27.64 1.66 11.41
C PRO A 11 26.57 2.72 11.09
N GLU A 12 25.69 2.44 10.12
CA GLU A 12 24.58 3.35 9.78
C GLU A 12 23.57 3.51 10.92
N ILE A 13 23.43 2.52 11.80
CA ILE A 13 22.54 2.61 12.96
C ILE A 13 23.11 3.60 13.96
N GLU A 14 24.41 3.53 14.23
CA GLU A 14 25.09 4.48 15.11
C GLU A 14 24.89 5.91 14.61
N LYS A 15 25.14 6.15 13.33
CA LYS A 15 24.96 7.46 12.70
C LYS A 15 23.53 7.99 12.81
N ARG A 16 22.51 7.12 12.65
CA ARG A 16 21.10 7.52 12.73
C ARG A 16 20.58 7.72 14.16
N THR A 17 21.19 7.07 15.14
CA THR A 17 20.77 7.14 16.55
C THR A 17 21.57 8.15 17.35
N THR A 18 22.70 8.63 16.84
CA THR A 18 23.51 9.67 17.46
C THR A 18 22.88 11.04 17.21
N LEU A 19 22.57 11.74 18.29
CA LEU A 19 22.05 13.11 18.24
C LEU A 19 23.15 14.15 18.02
N GLY A 20 22.76 15.41 17.79
CA GLY A 20 23.68 16.51 17.51
C GLY A 20 24.69 16.82 18.62
N ASP A 21 24.47 16.32 19.82
CA ASP A 21 25.40 16.39 20.96
C ASP A 21 26.41 15.21 21.01
N GLY A 22 26.38 14.33 20.00
CA GLY A 22 27.26 13.18 19.88
C GLY A 22 26.88 11.98 20.76
N LYS A 23 25.69 11.98 21.39
CA LYS A 23 25.25 10.93 22.31
C LYS A 23 24.08 10.13 21.75
N ILE A 24 23.95 8.88 22.24
CA ILE A 24 22.85 7.96 21.95
C ILE A 24 22.01 7.79 23.21
N TYR A 25 20.73 8.13 23.12
CA TYR A 25 19.79 8.10 24.25
C TYR A 25 18.73 7.00 24.15
N SER A 26 18.72 6.23 23.05
CA SER A 26 17.72 5.18 22.81
C SER A 26 18.36 3.95 22.19
N PHE A 27 17.69 2.83 22.33
CA PHE A 27 18.02 1.63 21.55
C PHE A 27 17.33 1.68 20.19
N ALA A 28 18.08 1.38 19.14
CA ALA A 28 17.52 1.26 17.80
C ALA A 28 16.61 0.01 17.70
N SER A 29 15.44 0.18 17.14
CA SER A 29 14.64 -0.94 16.64
C SER A 29 15.11 -1.28 15.23
N ILE A 30 15.58 -2.50 15.05
CA ILE A 30 16.11 -2.95 13.75
C ILE A 30 15.18 -4.05 13.24
N ASN A 31 14.46 -3.73 12.18
CA ASN A 31 13.67 -4.72 11.45
C ASN A 31 14.49 -5.24 10.27
N THR A 32 14.82 -6.54 10.29
CA THR A 32 15.55 -7.22 9.23
C THR A 32 14.67 -8.15 8.40
N VAL A 33 13.35 -8.12 8.65
CA VAL A 33 12.41 -8.97 7.93
C VAL A 33 11.90 -8.21 6.70
N PRO A 34 12.34 -8.58 5.47
CA PRO A 34 11.99 -7.81 4.26
C PRO A 34 10.48 -7.64 4.06
N ARG A 35 9.68 -8.65 4.42
CA ARG A 35 8.21 -8.58 4.29
C ARG A 35 7.58 -7.46 5.11
N ASP A 36 8.19 -7.07 6.24
CA ASP A 36 7.66 -6.05 7.13
C ASP A 36 8.09 -4.62 6.71
N LEU A 37 8.98 -4.53 5.70
CA LEU A 37 9.53 -3.28 5.18
C LEU A 37 8.80 -2.81 3.92
N THR A 38 7.83 -3.57 3.44
CA THR A 38 7.11 -3.27 2.20
C THR A 38 5.61 -3.31 2.42
N PHE A 39 4.90 -2.38 1.82
CA PHE A 39 3.46 -2.46 1.68
C PHE A 39 3.11 -3.52 0.64
N LYS A 40 2.08 -4.30 0.92
CA LYS A 40 1.61 -5.36 0.03
C LYS A 40 0.13 -5.19 -0.21
N GLN A 41 -0.26 -5.40 -1.45
CA GLN A 41 -1.65 -5.55 -1.83
C GLN A 41 -2.00 -7.04 -1.86
N PHE A 42 -3.13 -7.38 -1.29
CA PHE A 42 -3.72 -8.70 -1.43
C PHE A 42 -4.85 -8.64 -2.44
N ILE A 43 -4.98 -9.69 -3.25
CA ILE A 43 -6.04 -9.85 -4.24
C ILE A 43 -6.73 -11.19 -4.02
N ASN A 44 -8.04 -11.20 -4.14
CA ASN A 44 -8.84 -12.40 -4.01
C ASN A 44 -8.62 -13.31 -5.24
N ARG A 45 -7.87 -14.38 -5.03
CA ARG A 45 -7.54 -15.31 -6.10
C ARG A 45 -8.74 -16.10 -6.59
N GLU A 46 -9.66 -16.44 -5.71
CA GLU A 46 -10.87 -17.18 -6.10
C GLU A 46 -11.73 -16.35 -7.06
N TRP A 47 -11.77 -15.04 -6.88
CA TRP A 47 -12.46 -14.13 -7.77
C TRP A 47 -11.78 -14.04 -9.14
N LEU A 48 -10.45 -14.01 -9.18
CA LEU A 48 -9.71 -14.08 -10.46
C LEU A 48 -10.00 -15.38 -11.18
N ASP A 49 -9.90 -16.51 -10.49
CA ASP A 49 -10.13 -17.83 -11.06
C ASP A 49 -11.59 -18.00 -11.56
N THR A 50 -12.57 -17.50 -10.79
CA THR A 50 -13.99 -17.52 -11.17
C THR A 50 -14.27 -16.75 -12.45
N LEU A 51 -13.61 -15.59 -12.60
CA LEU A 51 -13.78 -14.73 -13.78
C LEU A 51 -12.83 -15.08 -14.94
N GLY A 52 -11.94 -16.06 -14.76
CA GLY A 52 -10.93 -16.43 -15.76
C GLY A 52 -9.90 -15.33 -16.02
N LEU A 53 -9.57 -14.54 -14.99
CA LEU A 53 -8.62 -13.44 -15.07
C LEU A 53 -7.25 -13.86 -14.56
N GLU A 54 -6.21 -13.34 -15.21
CA GLU A 54 -4.84 -13.51 -14.74
C GLU A 54 -4.49 -12.50 -13.63
N MET A 55 -3.43 -12.80 -12.87
CA MET A 55 -2.90 -11.88 -11.87
C MET A 55 -2.35 -10.62 -12.56
N PRO A 56 -2.85 -9.42 -12.23
CA PRO A 56 -2.42 -8.20 -12.89
C PRO A 56 -0.94 -7.89 -12.59
N SER A 57 -0.19 -7.48 -13.59
CA SER A 57 1.21 -7.09 -13.53
C SER A 57 1.45 -5.61 -13.80
N THR A 58 0.45 -4.92 -14.34
CA THR A 58 0.46 -3.49 -14.62
C THR A 58 -0.70 -2.78 -13.94
N ILE A 59 -0.61 -1.44 -13.85
CA ILE A 59 -1.67 -0.63 -13.25
C ILE A 59 -2.95 -0.64 -14.10
N ASP A 60 -2.80 -0.75 -15.41
CA ASP A 60 -3.94 -0.85 -16.34
C ASP A 60 -4.65 -2.20 -16.20
N GLU A 61 -3.89 -3.30 -16.13
CA GLU A 61 -4.46 -4.63 -15.87
C GLU A 61 -5.15 -4.67 -14.50
N PHE A 62 -4.54 -4.07 -13.49
CA PHE A 62 -5.15 -3.96 -12.15
C PHE A 62 -6.49 -3.20 -12.21
N TYR A 63 -6.54 -2.09 -12.94
CA TYR A 63 -7.79 -1.36 -13.13
C TYR A 63 -8.88 -2.21 -13.81
N GLU A 64 -8.54 -2.96 -14.86
CA GLU A 64 -9.53 -3.83 -15.55
C GLU A 64 -10.00 -4.98 -14.63
N VAL A 65 -9.11 -5.54 -13.80
CA VAL A 65 -9.49 -6.52 -12.77
C VAL A 65 -10.49 -5.92 -11.78
N LEU A 66 -10.24 -4.72 -11.26
CA LEU A 66 -11.16 -4.05 -10.34
C LEU A 66 -12.54 -3.80 -10.98
N LYS A 67 -12.57 -3.43 -12.26
CA LYS A 67 -13.84 -3.29 -13.00
C LYS A 67 -14.60 -4.61 -13.12
N ALA A 68 -13.88 -5.68 -13.46
CA ALA A 68 -14.47 -6.99 -13.54
C ALA A 68 -15.04 -7.44 -12.18
N PHE A 69 -14.31 -7.25 -11.11
CA PHE A 69 -14.77 -7.53 -9.75
C PHE A 69 -16.07 -6.79 -9.41
N LYS A 70 -16.19 -5.53 -9.81
CA LYS A 70 -17.39 -4.74 -9.55
C LYS A 70 -18.62 -5.18 -10.34
N THR A 71 -18.44 -5.72 -11.55
CA THR A 71 -19.52 -5.85 -12.53
C THR A 71 -19.97 -7.27 -12.82
N GLN A 72 -19.19 -8.28 -12.38
CA GLN A 72 -19.38 -9.67 -12.83
C GLN A 72 -19.73 -10.67 -11.71
N ASP A 73 -20.11 -10.20 -10.49
CA ASP A 73 -20.51 -11.05 -9.36
C ASP A 73 -19.53 -12.23 -9.14
N PRO A 74 -18.25 -11.96 -8.82
CA PRO A 74 -17.24 -13.00 -8.66
C PRO A 74 -17.44 -13.86 -7.41
N ASN A 75 -18.19 -13.40 -6.41
CA ASN A 75 -18.53 -14.16 -5.22
C ASN A 75 -19.77 -15.06 -5.43
N GLY A 76 -20.51 -14.87 -6.54
CA GLY A 76 -21.63 -15.73 -6.96
C GLY A 76 -22.87 -15.63 -6.06
N ASN A 77 -23.02 -14.52 -5.30
CA ASN A 77 -24.13 -14.37 -4.38
C ASN A 77 -25.41 -13.77 -5.01
N GLY A 78 -25.32 -13.31 -6.26
CA GLY A 78 -26.42 -12.73 -7.03
C GLY A 78 -26.73 -11.26 -6.69
N PHE A 79 -25.88 -10.62 -5.92
CA PHE A 79 -25.97 -9.19 -5.57
C PHE A 79 -24.79 -8.43 -6.15
N GLN A 80 -24.97 -7.14 -6.41
CA GLN A 80 -23.87 -6.24 -6.79
C GLN A 80 -23.36 -5.50 -5.54
N ASP A 81 -22.75 -6.25 -4.65
CA ASP A 81 -22.24 -5.75 -3.37
C ASP A 81 -20.71 -5.81 -3.25
N GLU A 82 -20.04 -6.14 -4.35
CA GLU A 82 -18.59 -6.22 -4.39
C GLU A 82 -17.92 -4.86 -4.16
N ILE A 83 -16.90 -4.92 -3.31
CA ILE A 83 -15.96 -3.83 -3.06
C ILE A 83 -14.62 -4.21 -3.71
N PRO A 84 -14.34 -3.72 -4.92
CA PRO A 84 -13.15 -4.16 -5.66
C PRO A 84 -11.84 -3.90 -4.94
N LEU A 85 -11.70 -2.72 -4.32
CA LEU A 85 -10.52 -2.31 -3.55
C LEU A 85 -10.95 -1.61 -2.27
N SER A 86 -10.48 -2.09 -1.13
CA SER A 86 -10.68 -1.46 0.17
C SER A 86 -9.37 -1.39 0.96
N SER A 87 -9.35 -0.58 2.01
CA SER A 87 -8.23 -0.49 2.96
C SER A 87 -8.65 0.23 4.23
N VAL A 88 -7.90 0.05 5.30
CA VAL A 88 -8.09 0.83 6.53
C VAL A 88 -7.45 2.20 6.36
N GLY A 89 -8.27 3.17 5.96
CA GLY A 89 -7.84 4.52 5.66
C GLY A 89 -7.12 4.66 4.31
N LEU A 90 -7.18 5.85 3.77
CA LEU A 90 -6.58 6.17 2.47
C LEU A 90 -5.06 5.96 2.41
N ASN A 91 -4.38 6.03 3.56
CA ASN A 91 -2.92 5.91 3.62
C ASN A 91 -2.42 4.53 3.18
N GLN A 92 -3.13 3.45 3.49
CA GLN A 92 -2.71 2.11 3.08
C GLN A 92 -2.80 1.94 1.56
N THR A 93 -3.95 2.27 0.98
CA THR A 93 -4.14 2.27 -0.49
C THR A 93 -3.09 3.14 -1.18
N ARG A 94 -2.84 4.35 -0.65
CA ARG A 94 -1.85 5.26 -1.19
C ARG A 94 -0.45 4.66 -1.21
N ASN A 95 -0.01 4.10 -0.11
CA ASN A 95 1.35 3.55 0.01
C ASN A 95 1.58 2.39 -0.97
N PHE A 96 0.57 1.58 -1.22
CA PHE A 96 0.65 0.54 -2.24
C PHE A 96 0.66 1.14 -3.66
N LEU A 97 -0.32 1.96 -4.01
CA LEU A 97 -0.47 2.48 -5.37
C LEU A 97 0.70 3.39 -5.78
N MET A 98 1.27 4.17 -4.84
CA MET A 98 2.40 5.05 -5.12
C MET A 98 3.61 4.31 -5.70
N SER A 99 3.84 3.05 -5.31
CA SER A 99 4.96 2.27 -5.83
C SER A 99 4.86 2.02 -7.34
N ALA A 100 3.64 1.92 -7.88
CA ALA A 100 3.41 1.80 -9.31
C ALA A 100 3.71 3.09 -10.08
N PHE A 101 3.81 4.22 -9.38
CA PHE A 101 4.18 5.54 -9.94
C PHE A 101 5.63 5.94 -9.58
N GLY A 102 6.45 4.97 -9.12
CA GLY A 102 7.88 5.17 -8.93
C GLY A 102 8.31 5.73 -7.57
N TYR A 103 7.42 5.82 -6.59
CA TYR A 103 7.73 6.30 -5.24
C TYR A 103 7.21 5.35 -4.16
N VAL A 104 7.97 5.20 -3.07
CA VAL A 104 7.57 4.40 -1.90
C VAL A 104 7.10 5.26 -0.72
N SER A 105 7.39 6.55 -0.74
CA SER A 105 6.99 7.53 0.27
C SER A 105 6.11 8.61 -0.35
N THR A 106 5.34 9.26 0.48
CA THR A 106 4.51 10.41 0.09
C THR A 106 5.06 11.73 0.62
N GLY A 107 6.29 11.72 1.06
CA GLY A 107 7.00 12.88 1.61
C GLY A 107 8.27 13.20 0.85
N ILE A 108 9.39 12.98 1.50
CA ILE A 108 10.72 13.23 0.95
C ILE A 108 11.38 11.89 0.64
N GLU A 109 11.90 11.76 -0.57
CA GLU A 109 12.72 10.63 -1.01
C GLU A 109 14.04 11.11 -1.59
N VAL A 110 14.97 10.18 -1.74
CA VAL A 110 16.20 10.38 -2.51
C VAL A 110 16.04 9.66 -3.84
N GLY A 111 16.03 10.40 -4.92
CA GLY A 111 15.94 9.85 -6.27
C GLY A 111 17.19 9.06 -6.68
N ASP A 112 17.09 8.33 -7.77
CA ASP A 112 18.20 7.52 -8.31
C ASP A 112 19.44 8.35 -8.65
N ASP A 113 19.27 9.65 -8.91
CA ASP A 113 20.34 10.62 -9.14
C ASP A 113 20.96 11.16 -7.84
N GLY A 114 20.56 10.66 -6.69
CA GLY A 114 21.04 11.07 -5.37
C GLY A 114 20.47 12.41 -4.87
N LYS A 115 19.52 13.02 -5.59
CA LYS A 115 18.89 14.28 -5.15
C LYS A 115 17.69 14.02 -4.26
N VAL A 116 17.47 14.96 -3.36
CA VAL A 116 16.28 14.98 -2.52
C VAL A 116 15.09 15.46 -3.33
N VAL A 117 14.01 14.68 -3.29
CA VAL A 117 12.77 14.96 -4.00
C VAL A 117 11.62 15.09 -2.98
N PHE A 118 10.83 16.15 -3.11
CA PHE A 118 9.56 16.26 -2.40
C PHE A 118 8.45 15.69 -3.28
N VAL A 119 8.10 14.44 -3.02
CA VAL A 119 7.22 13.61 -3.87
C VAL A 119 5.90 14.31 -4.24
N PRO A 120 5.20 15.04 -3.34
CA PRO A 120 3.94 15.70 -3.67
C PRO A 120 4.03 16.78 -4.77
N THR A 121 5.22 17.20 -5.15
CA THR A 121 5.42 18.19 -6.23
C THR A 121 5.80 17.58 -7.57
N THR A 122 5.82 16.26 -7.67
CA THR A 122 6.22 15.54 -8.88
C THR A 122 5.05 15.24 -9.81
N GLU A 123 5.34 15.09 -11.10
CA GLU A 123 4.36 14.64 -12.10
C GLU A 123 3.79 13.26 -11.75
N ASN A 124 4.63 12.32 -11.35
CA ASN A 124 4.22 10.97 -10.96
C ASN A 124 3.22 10.98 -9.79
N TYR A 125 3.36 11.92 -8.84
CA TYR A 125 2.37 12.06 -7.77
C TYR A 125 1.03 12.58 -8.30
N TRP A 126 1.07 13.47 -9.28
CA TRP A 126 -0.15 13.95 -9.95
C TRP A 126 -0.86 12.83 -10.73
N GLU A 127 -0.11 12.01 -11.47
CA GLU A 127 -0.64 10.84 -12.17
C GLU A 127 -1.29 9.85 -11.19
N TYR A 128 -0.63 9.58 -10.06
CA TYR A 128 -1.21 8.78 -8.99
C TYR A 128 -2.55 9.37 -8.49
N LEU A 129 -2.62 10.68 -8.24
CA LEU A 129 -3.85 11.32 -7.77
C LEU A 129 -4.99 11.23 -8.79
N GLN A 130 -4.68 11.36 -10.07
CA GLN A 130 -5.65 11.18 -11.14
C GLN A 130 -6.17 9.74 -11.17
N PHE A 131 -5.30 8.76 -11.04
CA PHE A 131 -5.67 7.35 -11.00
C PHE A 131 -6.52 7.02 -9.76
N ALA A 132 -6.11 7.45 -8.58
CA ALA A 132 -6.86 7.24 -7.34
C ALA A 132 -8.26 7.91 -7.41
N ASN A 133 -8.35 9.12 -7.96
CA ASN A 133 -9.61 9.81 -8.19
C ASN A 133 -10.52 9.06 -9.18
N LYS A 134 -9.94 8.49 -10.24
CA LYS A 134 -10.67 7.64 -11.20
C LYS A 134 -11.27 6.42 -10.50
N LEU A 135 -10.48 5.70 -9.70
CA LEU A 135 -10.96 4.54 -8.94
C LEU A 135 -12.11 4.91 -8.02
N TYR A 136 -11.98 6.03 -7.30
CA TYR A 136 -13.03 6.50 -6.39
C TYR A 136 -14.31 6.89 -7.14
N ARG A 137 -14.21 7.69 -8.20
CA ARG A 137 -15.38 8.13 -8.98
C ARG A 137 -16.13 6.99 -9.65
N GLU A 138 -15.43 5.95 -10.05
CA GLU A 138 -16.03 4.75 -10.65
C GLU A 138 -16.51 3.75 -9.59
N GLY A 139 -16.31 4.03 -8.30
CA GLY A 139 -16.69 3.17 -7.18
C GLY A 139 -15.90 1.86 -7.18
N LEU A 140 -14.67 1.89 -7.68
CA LEU A 140 -13.72 0.78 -7.62
C LEU A 140 -12.91 0.82 -6.32
N LEU A 141 -12.78 1.99 -5.70
CA LEU A 141 -12.25 2.19 -4.36
C LEU A 141 -13.42 2.33 -3.38
N ASP A 142 -13.35 1.62 -2.27
CA ASP A 142 -14.35 1.67 -1.20
C ASP A 142 -14.59 3.12 -0.73
N ASN A 143 -15.84 3.54 -0.72
CA ASN A 143 -16.19 4.89 -0.29
C ASN A 143 -15.93 5.12 1.20
N ASP A 144 -15.94 4.05 2.01
CA ASP A 144 -15.70 4.13 3.43
C ASP A 144 -14.22 4.31 3.79
N VAL A 145 -13.31 4.19 2.83
CA VAL A 145 -11.85 4.34 3.03
C VAL A 145 -11.49 5.67 3.71
N PHE A 146 -12.28 6.71 3.56
CA PHE A 146 -12.06 8.02 4.18
C PHE A 146 -12.48 8.09 5.66
N SER A 147 -13.39 7.21 6.06
CA SER A 147 -13.95 7.15 7.43
C SER A 147 -13.48 5.93 8.21
N MET A 148 -13.06 4.88 7.52
CA MET A 148 -12.59 3.65 8.14
C MET A 148 -11.25 3.88 8.84
N SER A 149 -11.20 3.60 10.14
CA SER A 149 -10.01 3.85 10.97
C SER A 149 -9.52 2.61 11.73
N GLU A 150 -10.27 1.50 11.67
CA GLU A 150 -9.95 0.29 12.41
C GLU A 150 -9.97 -0.95 11.51
N ASP A 151 -9.02 -1.85 11.74
CA ASP A 151 -8.88 -3.11 10.99
C ASP A 151 -10.13 -4.00 11.08
N LYS A 152 -10.88 -3.90 12.16
CA LYS A 152 -12.13 -4.66 12.35
C LYS A 152 -13.18 -4.35 11.28
N ASP A 153 -13.23 -3.13 10.77
CA ASP A 153 -14.23 -2.72 9.79
C ASP A 153 -13.93 -3.39 8.44
N LEU A 154 -12.65 -3.42 8.04
CA LEU A 154 -12.21 -4.14 6.86
C LEU A 154 -12.37 -5.66 7.04
N ALA A 155 -12.01 -6.19 8.21
CA ALA A 155 -12.16 -7.61 8.52
C ALA A 155 -13.64 -8.07 8.47
N GLN A 156 -14.58 -7.21 8.89
CA GLN A 156 -16.01 -7.48 8.77
C GLN A 156 -16.43 -7.61 7.30
N LYS A 157 -16.06 -6.66 6.45
CA LYS A 157 -16.31 -6.72 4.99
C LYS A 157 -15.67 -7.96 4.36
N GLY A 158 -14.43 -8.27 4.74
CA GLY A 158 -13.74 -9.47 4.29
C GLY A 158 -14.44 -10.77 4.70
N SER A 159 -14.98 -10.84 5.93
CA SER A 159 -15.72 -12.01 6.41
C SER A 159 -17.07 -12.23 5.69
N GLN A 160 -17.62 -11.19 5.09
CA GLN A 160 -18.82 -11.26 4.24
C GLN A 160 -18.49 -11.75 2.81
N GLY A 161 -17.20 -11.86 2.46
CA GLY A 161 -16.79 -12.30 1.14
C GLY A 161 -17.01 -11.28 0.02
N ILE A 162 -17.10 -9.98 0.37
CA ILE A 162 -17.43 -8.91 -0.58
C ILE A 162 -16.21 -8.05 -0.99
N VAL A 163 -15.02 -8.33 -0.47
CA VAL A 163 -13.79 -7.54 -0.75
C VAL A 163 -12.90 -8.28 -1.73
N GLY A 164 -12.55 -7.61 -2.84
CA GLY A 164 -11.68 -8.15 -3.88
C GLY A 164 -10.19 -7.94 -3.61
N CYS A 165 -9.82 -6.73 -3.20
CA CYS A 165 -8.44 -6.35 -2.93
C CYS A 165 -8.34 -5.49 -1.65
N PHE A 166 -7.23 -5.63 -0.89
CA PHE A 166 -6.96 -4.83 0.32
C PHE A 166 -5.47 -4.75 0.65
#